data_2ddaff3af3cccb2f5388bde5e81661e7
#
_entry.id   2ddaff3af3cccb2f5388bde5e81661e7
#
_cell.length_a   1.000
_cell.length_b   1.000
_cell.length_c   1.000
_cell.angle_alpha   90.00
_cell.angle_beta   90.00
_cell.angle_gamma   90.00
#
_symmetry.space_group_name_H-M   'P 1'
#
loop_
_entity.id
_entity.type
_entity.pdbx_description
1 polymer ?
#
loop_
_entity_poly.entity_id
_entity_poly.type
_entity_poly.pdbx_seq_one_letter_code
_entity_poly.pdbx_strand_id
1 'polypeptide(L)'
;MNMFDVTLISDTTQNGIRRTIFQTCALVCSELIDIETQADVIRSVRFTSGCDGNLQGIGALVAGMKVSDAIARLEGIQCNGRGTSCPDQLARALRKL
;
A
#
# COMPACT_ATOMS: atom_id res chain seq x y z
N MET A 1 7.10 -16.65 -9.12
CA MET A 1 6.65 -15.71 -8.09
C MET A 1 7.64 -14.56 -7.98
N ASN A 2 7.15 -13.34 -7.94
CA ASN A 2 8.00 -12.15 -7.86
C ASN A 2 8.37 -11.87 -6.40
N MET A 3 9.67 -11.86 -6.09
CA MET A 3 10.17 -11.64 -4.73
C MET A 3 9.86 -10.24 -4.18
N PHE A 4 9.47 -9.30 -5.05
CA PHE A 4 9.11 -7.94 -4.65
C PHE A 4 7.60 -7.77 -4.45
N ASP A 5 6.81 -8.81 -4.66
CA ASP A 5 5.36 -8.68 -4.63
C ASP A 5 4.80 -8.73 -3.21
N VAL A 6 3.60 -8.21 -3.08
CA VAL A 6 2.84 -8.24 -1.82
C VAL A 6 1.90 -9.44 -1.81
N THR A 7 1.49 -9.87 -0.62
CA THR A 7 0.59 -11.01 -0.44
C THR A 7 -0.69 -10.54 0.23
N LEU A 8 -1.84 -10.85 -0.37
CA LEU A 8 -3.14 -10.53 0.21
C LEU A 8 -3.40 -11.42 1.43
N ILE A 9 -3.69 -10.80 2.57
CA ILE A 9 -4.00 -11.47 3.82
C ILE A 9 -5.50 -11.49 4.09
N SER A 10 -6.17 -10.36 3.83
CA SER A 10 -7.59 -10.21 4.16
C SER A 10 -8.24 -9.23 3.18
N ASP A 11 -9.48 -9.51 2.81
CA ASP A 11 -10.27 -8.66 1.90
C ASP A 11 -11.73 -8.77 2.32
N THR A 12 -12.26 -7.69 2.87
CA THR A 12 -13.64 -7.61 3.33
C THR A 12 -14.31 -6.35 2.81
N THR A 13 -15.60 -6.41 2.54
CA THR A 13 -16.40 -5.24 2.15
C THR A 13 -17.60 -5.14 3.05
N GLN A 14 -17.83 -3.94 3.59
CA GLN A 14 -18.96 -3.67 4.47
C GLN A 14 -19.44 -2.24 4.25
N ASN A 15 -20.73 -2.07 3.98
CA ASN A 15 -21.35 -0.75 3.76
C ASN A 15 -20.62 0.06 2.66
N GLY A 16 -20.19 -0.62 1.57
CA GLY A 16 -19.52 0.02 0.45
C GLY A 16 -18.04 0.34 0.68
N ILE A 17 -17.50 0.03 1.86
CA ILE A 17 -16.10 0.23 2.18
C ILE A 17 -15.39 -1.11 2.13
N ARG A 18 -14.36 -1.18 1.27
CA ARG A 18 -13.51 -2.37 1.13
C ARG A 18 -12.26 -2.19 1.96
N ARG A 19 -11.98 -3.16 2.81
CA ARG A 19 -10.76 -3.19 3.59
C ARG A 19 -9.91 -4.37 3.16
N THR A 20 -8.68 -4.08 2.73
CA THR A 20 -7.71 -5.09 2.34
C THR A 20 -6.46 -4.96 3.19
N ILE A 21 -5.88 -6.09 3.56
CA ILE A 21 -4.62 -6.13 4.30
C ILE A 21 -3.66 -6.97 3.49
N PHE A 22 -2.49 -6.40 3.21
CA PHE A 22 -1.42 -7.06 2.46
C PHE A 22 -0.18 -7.21 3.33
N GLN A 23 0.51 -8.32 3.16
CA GLN A 23 1.84 -8.50 3.72
C GLN A 23 2.86 -8.00 2.70
N THR A 24 3.79 -7.17 3.13
CA THR A 24 4.87 -6.67 2.29
C THR A 24 5.96 -7.72 2.14
N CYS A 25 6.82 -7.55 1.12
CA CYS A 25 7.98 -8.42 0.96
C CYS A 25 9.04 -8.12 2.03
N ALA A 26 10.01 -9.03 2.19
CA ALA A 26 11.01 -8.96 3.24
C ALA A 26 12.06 -7.85 3.03
N LEU A 27 12.05 -7.19 1.87
CA LEU A 27 13.05 -6.17 1.52
C LEU A 27 12.70 -4.77 1.99
N VAL A 28 11.52 -4.57 2.60
CA VAL A 28 11.07 -3.26 3.06
C VAL A 28 10.90 -3.25 4.58
N CYS A 29 10.84 -2.05 5.15
CA CYS A 29 10.76 -1.87 6.61
C CYS A 29 9.40 -2.23 7.19
N SER A 30 8.31 -2.00 6.45
CA SER A 30 6.96 -2.29 6.91
C SER A 30 6.66 -3.79 6.81
N GLU A 31 5.68 -4.27 7.56
CA GLU A 31 5.24 -5.66 7.55
C GLU A 31 3.88 -5.82 6.88
N LEU A 32 2.93 -4.95 7.21
CA LEU A 32 1.55 -5.03 6.70
C LEU A 32 1.13 -3.67 6.17
N ILE A 33 0.25 -3.71 5.16
CA ILE A 33 -0.42 -2.52 4.65
C ILE A 33 -1.92 -2.77 4.77
N ASP A 34 -2.61 -1.92 5.54
CA ASP A 34 -4.06 -1.96 5.76
C ASP A 34 -4.67 -0.82 4.94
N ILE A 35 -5.46 -1.16 3.93
CA ILE A 35 -6.02 -0.20 2.97
C ILE A 35 -7.54 -0.23 3.03
N GLU A 36 -8.16 0.94 3.22
CA GLU A 36 -9.59 1.10 3.04
C GLU A 36 -9.86 1.90 1.77
N THR A 37 -10.74 1.37 0.93
CA THR A 37 -11.18 2.04 -0.29
C THR A 37 -12.70 2.10 -0.35
N GLN A 38 -13.21 3.12 -1.03
CA GLN A 38 -14.63 3.25 -1.36
C GLN A 38 -14.72 3.58 -2.83
N ALA A 39 -15.33 2.69 -3.63
CA ALA A 39 -15.26 2.74 -5.07
C ALA A 39 -13.77 2.77 -5.49
N ASP A 40 -13.35 3.75 -6.30
CA ASP A 40 -11.96 3.86 -6.76
C ASP A 40 -11.13 4.87 -5.96
N VAL A 41 -11.60 5.27 -4.76
CA VAL A 41 -10.95 6.28 -3.92
C VAL A 41 -10.39 5.64 -2.67
N ILE A 42 -9.16 6.01 -2.32
CA ILE A 42 -8.49 5.57 -1.09
C ILE A 42 -9.08 6.37 0.08
N ARG A 43 -9.57 5.69 1.11
CA ARG A 43 -10.04 6.34 2.33
C ARG A 43 -8.94 6.41 3.38
N SER A 44 -8.19 5.33 3.55
CA SER A 44 -7.09 5.31 4.52
C SER A 44 -6.05 4.27 4.14
N VAL A 45 -4.82 4.50 4.53
CA VAL A 45 -3.73 3.54 4.42
C VAL A 45 -2.94 3.57 5.73
N ARG A 46 -2.73 2.39 6.33
CA ARG A 46 -1.93 2.24 7.54
C ARG A 46 -0.87 1.17 7.31
N PHE A 47 0.35 1.49 7.69
CA PHE A 47 1.45 0.54 7.66
C PHE A 47 1.73 0.05 9.08
N THR A 48 2.07 -1.24 9.21
CA THR A 48 2.53 -1.82 10.47
C THR A 48 4.03 -1.98 10.37
N SER A 49 4.75 -1.51 11.39
CA SER A 49 6.22 -1.47 11.45
C SER A 49 6.83 -0.53 10.39
N GLY A 50 8.14 -0.34 10.44
CA GLY A 50 8.87 0.51 9.51
C GLY A 50 9.09 1.92 10.01
N CYS A 51 9.37 2.83 9.08
CA CYS A 51 9.68 4.23 9.39
C CYS A 51 8.38 4.99 9.68
N ASP A 52 7.98 5.05 10.95
CA ASP A 52 6.66 5.49 11.37
C ASP A 52 6.26 6.85 10.78
N GLY A 53 7.12 7.86 10.91
CA GLY A 53 6.81 9.19 10.38
C GLY A 53 6.62 9.22 8.88
N ASN A 54 7.51 8.58 8.13
CA ASN A 54 7.42 8.53 6.66
C ASN A 54 6.18 7.76 6.20
N LEU A 55 5.85 6.66 6.85
CA LEU A 55 4.71 5.84 6.47
C LEU A 55 3.38 6.51 6.82
N GLN A 56 3.32 7.23 7.93
CA GLN A 56 2.16 8.06 8.25
C GLN A 56 1.99 9.18 7.21
N GLY A 57 3.10 9.80 6.78
CA GLY A 57 3.08 10.83 5.76
C GLY A 57 2.53 10.31 4.44
N ILE A 58 2.96 9.14 4.00
CA ILE A 58 2.44 8.52 2.78
C ILE A 58 0.94 8.25 2.92
N GLY A 59 0.51 7.68 4.03
CA GLY A 59 -0.91 7.42 4.29
C GLY A 59 -1.75 8.68 4.22
N ALA A 60 -1.26 9.77 4.81
CA ALA A 60 -1.95 11.05 4.79
C ALA A 60 -2.03 11.65 3.38
N LEU A 61 -0.97 11.51 2.58
CA LEU A 61 -0.93 12.06 1.22
C LEU A 61 -1.87 11.32 0.26
N VAL A 62 -1.99 10.01 0.39
CA VAL A 62 -2.81 9.22 -0.53
C VAL A 62 -4.28 9.18 -0.15
N ALA A 63 -4.63 9.56 1.07
CA ALA A 63 -6.04 9.58 1.50
C ALA A 63 -6.82 10.59 0.65
N GLY A 64 -7.92 10.13 0.06
CA GLY A 64 -8.73 10.92 -0.87
C GLY A 64 -8.29 10.83 -2.32
N MET A 65 -7.16 10.19 -2.62
CA MET A 65 -6.72 10.01 -4.01
C MET A 65 -7.45 8.85 -4.67
N LYS A 66 -7.59 8.94 -5.98
CA LYS A 66 -7.99 7.77 -6.77
C LYS A 66 -6.89 6.72 -6.71
N VAL A 67 -7.30 5.46 -6.66
CA VAL A 67 -6.36 4.33 -6.65
C VAL A 67 -5.37 4.42 -7.80
N SER A 68 -5.85 4.71 -9.03
CA SER A 68 -4.98 4.82 -10.21
C SER A 68 -3.95 5.94 -10.09
N ASP A 69 -4.32 7.06 -9.49
CA ASP A 69 -3.40 8.18 -9.31
C ASP A 69 -2.30 7.86 -8.30
N ALA A 70 -2.66 7.20 -7.21
CA ALA A 70 -1.69 6.77 -6.20
C ALA A 70 -0.70 5.76 -6.79
N ILE A 71 -1.18 4.79 -7.56
CA ILE A 71 -0.33 3.83 -8.26
C ILE A 71 0.67 4.56 -9.15
N ALA A 72 0.20 5.49 -9.98
CA ALA A 72 1.05 6.20 -10.92
C ALA A 72 2.17 6.99 -10.23
N ARG A 73 1.89 7.52 -9.03
CA ARG A 73 2.87 8.33 -8.29
C ARG A 73 3.87 7.50 -7.50
N LEU A 74 3.48 6.33 -7.01
CA LEU A 74 4.30 5.57 -6.07
C LEU A 74 5.01 4.38 -6.70
N GLU A 75 4.50 3.90 -7.84
CA GLU A 75 5.04 2.72 -8.50
C GLU A 75 6.50 2.94 -8.92
N GLY A 76 7.35 1.97 -8.64
CA GLY A 76 8.73 2.00 -9.07
C GLY A 76 9.69 2.77 -8.16
N ILE A 77 9.19 3.40 -7.09
CA ILE A 77 10.08 4.06 -6.14
C ILE A 77 10.92 3.00 -5.43
N GLN A 78 12.23 3.19 -5.45
CA GLN A 78 13.18 2.27 -4.83
C GLN A 78 13.80 2.87 -3.58
N CYS A 79 14.05 2.00 -2.60
CA CYS A 79 14.79 2.36 -1.40
C CYS A 79 16.23 1.83 -1.54
N ASN A 80 17.18 2.74 -1.76
CA ASN A 80 18.60 2.39 -1.91
C ASN A 80 18.87 1.34 -3.00
N GLY A 81 18.13 1.38 -4.10
CA GLY A 81 18.31 0.46 -5.22
C GLY A 81 17.92 -0.98 -4.95
N ARG A 82 17.06 -1.23 -3.95
CA ARG A 82 16.65 -2.59 -3.58
C ARG A 82 15.62 -3.22 -4.53
N GLY A 83 15.13 -2.49 -5.52
CA GLY A 83 14.11 -2.96 -6.44
C GLY A 83 12.68 -2.65 -5.99
N THR A 84 12.47 -2.27 -4.75
CA THR A 84 11.17 -1.89 -4.19
C THR A 84 11.35 -0.98 -2.97
N SER A 85 10.24 -0.50 -2.45
CA SER A 85 10.20 0.36 -1.26
C SER A 85 8.81 0.24 -0.63
N CYS A 86 8.60 0.82 0.56
CA CYS A 86 7.25 0.86 1.13
C CYS A 86 6.24 1.57 0.22
N PRO A 87 6.54 2.73 -0.41
CA PRO A 87 5.63 3.32 -1.39
C PRO A 87 5.36 2.40 -2.59
N ASP A 88 6.37 1.75 -3.14
CA ASP A 88 6.20 0.82 -4.24
C ASP A 88 5.36 -0.40 -3.82
N GLN A 89 5.55 -0.90 -2.60
CA GLN A 89 4.74 -1.99 -2.06
C GLN A 89 3.27 -1.59 -1.97
N LEU A 90 2.98 -0.35 -1.56
CA LEU A 90 1.60 0.17 -1.57
C LEU A 90 1.04 0.18 -2.99
N ALA A 91 1.79 0.65 -3.98
CA ALA A 91 1.35 0.64 -5.37
C ALA A 91 1.05 -0.78 -5.86
N ARG A 92 1.89 -1.74 -5.50
CA ARG A 92 1.66 -3.16 -5.85
C ARG A 92 0.38 -3.71 -5.21
N ALA A 93 0.13 -3.35 -3.94
CA ALA A 93 -1.10 -3.72 -3.26
C ALA A 93 -2.33 -3.10 -3.95
N LEU A 94 -2.28 -1.82 -4.28
CA LEU A 94 -3.36 -1.12 -4.95
C LEU A 94 -3.67 -1.73 -6.33
N ARG A 95 -2.67 -2.21 -7.05
CA ARG A 95 -2.89 -2.89 -8.34
C ARG A 95 -3.68 -4.18 -8.22
N LYS A 96 -3.68 -4.80 -7.05
CA LYS A 96 -4.41 -6.05 -6.81
C LYS A 96 -5.88 -5.83 -6.42
N LEU A 97 -6.28 -4.59 -6.24
CA LEU A 97 -7.67 -4.26 -5.95
C LEU A 97 -8.50 -4.32 -7.23
#